data_44fb4999b6cd6a1b45037def41cf410b
#
_entry.id   44fb4999b6cd6a1b45037def41cf410b
#
_cell.length_a   1.000
_cell.length_b   1.000
_cell.length_c   1.000
_cell.angle_alpha   90.00
_cell.angle_beta   90.00
_cell.angle_gamma   90.00
#
_symmetry.space_group_name_H-M   'P 1'
#
loop_
_entity.id
_entity.type
_entity.pdbx_description
1 polymer ?
#
loop_
_entity_poly.entity_id
_entity_poly.type
_entity_poly.pdbx_seq_one_letter_code
_entity_poly.pdbx_strand_id
1 'polypeptide(L)'
;MAEITGPGPARGEAGTAGARPAPAGAVRLESRVEGIVQGVGFRASVRGQALRLGLAGWAANLPDGSVEVVAEGPRPQCRELLAWLEGEDAPGWVQRVASRWAEPAEPAGGGFGVR
;
A
#
# COMPACT_ATOMS: atom_id res chain seq x y z
N MET A 1 21.02 -1.98 25.04
CA MET A 1 20.39 -1.82 24.55
C MET A 1 19.99 -1.96 23.94
N ALA A 2 20.12 -2.10 23.85
CA ALA A 2 19.41 -1.94 23.13
C ALA A 2 19.01 -2.25 22.60
N GLU A 3 19.13 -2.03 22.53
CA GLU A 3 18.46 -1.96 21.99
C GLU A 3 17.96 -2.14 21.47
N ILE A 4 18.28 -2.20 21.57
CA ILE A 4 17.51 -2.09 21.00
C ILE A 4 17.18 -2.08 20.31
N THR A 5 17.45 -2.02 20.22
CA THR A 5 16.81 -1.73 19.53
C THR A 5 16.38 -1.52 18.82
N GLY A 6 16.51 -1.30 18.79
CA GLY A 6 15.86 -0.91 18.03
C GLY A 6 15.53 -0.38 17.84
N PRO A 7 15.51 0.09 17.72
CA PRO A 7 14.92 0.93 17.65
C PRO A 7 14.24 1.36 17.87
N GLY A 8 14.16 1.42 18.31
CA GLY A 8 13.40 1.89 18.35
C GLY A 8 12.81 2.23 18.61
N PRO A 9 12.69 2.55 19.01
CA PRO A 9 11.83 3.01 19.19
C PRO A 9 11.37 3.57 19.20
N ALA A 10 11.21 3.64 19.27
CA ALA A 10 10.61 4.20 19.11
C ALA A 10 10.60 4.86 19.48
N ARG A 11 10.86 5.05 19.57
CA ARG A 11 10.70 5.79 19.82
C ARG A 11 9.90 6.49 19.78
N GLY A 12 9.41 6.23 19.94
CA GLY A 12 8.39 6.88 19.70
C GLY A 12 8.36 8.00 19.80
N GLU A 13 8.83 8.36 19.89
CA GLU A 13 8.68 9.30 19.89
C GLU A 13 8.27 10.06 19.54
N ALA A 14 8.43 9.96 19.82
CA ALA A 14 7.97 10.86 19.60
C ALA A 14 7.21 11.45 18.99
N GLY A 15 6.44 11.29 19.12
CA GLY A 15 5.43 11.78 18.39
C GLY A 15 5.40 13.22 18.36
N THR A 16 5.58 13.72 17.29
CA THR A 16 5.43 15.08 17.11
C THR A 16 4.03 15.41 16.91
N ALA A 17 3.60 16.45 17.42
CA ALA A 17 2.27 16.92 17.22
C ALA A 17 2.04 17.15 15.75
N GLY A 18 0.84 16.91 15.30
CA GLY A 18 0.51 17.07 13.91
C GLY A 18 0.91 15.87 13.09
N ALA A 19 1.75 16.08 12.12
CA ALA A 19 2.15 15.00 11.25
C ALA A 19 2.90 13.93 12.02
N ARG A 20 2.57 12.70 11.78
CA ARG A 20 3.22 11.59 12.44
C ARG A 20 4.14 10.93 11.44
N PRO A 21 5.38 10.64 11.83
CA PRO A 21 6.25 9.90 10.94
C PRO A 21 5.69 8.52 10.66
N ALA A 22 6.07 7.95 9.55
CA ALA A 22 5.70 6.59 9.24
C ALA A 22 6.25 5.66 10.32
N PRO A 23 5.54 4.59 10.67
CA PRO A 23 6.05 3.63 11.63
C PRO A 23 7.37 3.05 11.16
N ALA A 24 8.19 2.62 12.12
CA ALA A 24 9.43 1.94 11.79
C ALA A 24 9.12 0.75 10.89
N GLY A 25 9.90 0.58 9.84
CA GLY A 25 9.69 -0.50 8.89
C GLY A 25 8.62 -0.25 7.85
N ALA A 26 7.97 0.91 7.89
CA ALA A 26 6.99 1.24 6.87
C ALA A 26 7.68 1.46 5.53
N VAL A 27 7.01 1.01 4.48
CA VAL A 27 7.49 1.17 3.10
C VAL A 27 6.33 1.63 2.24
N ARG A 28 6.66 2.04 1.03
CA ARG A 28 5.66 2.38 0.02
C ARG A 28 5.79 1.39 -1.13
N LEU A 29 4.68 0.76 -1.46
CA LEU A 29 4.58 -0.11 -2.62
C LEU A 29 3.83 0.65 -3.69
N GLU A 30 4.42 0.75 -4.88
CA GLU A 30 3.78 1.38 -6.03
C GLU A 30 3.64 0.32 -7.10
N SER A 31 2.41 0.05 -7.50
CA SER A 31 2.12 -0.99 -8.48
C SER A 31 1.27 -0.44 -9.60
N ARG A 32 1.51 -0.95 -10.78
CA ARG A 32 0.66 -0.67 -11.92
C ARG A 32 0.14 -2.00 -12.43
N VAL A 33 -1.18 -2.13 -12.43
CA VAL A 33 -1.85 -3.39 -12.77
C VAL A 33 -2.45 -3.25 -14.14
N GLU A 34 -2.03 -4.10 -15.07
CA GLU A 34 -2.47 -4.10 -16.46
C GLU A 34 -3.34 -5.32 -16.73
N GLY A 35 -4.30 -5.15 -17.62
CA GLY A 35 -5.20 -6.21 -17.98
C GLY A 35 -6.62 -5.68 -18.07
N ILE A 36 -7.60 -6.56 -17.87
CA ILE A 36 -9.00 -6.16 -17.83
C ILE A 36 -9.33 -5.91 -16.37
N VAL A 37 -9.06 -4.70 -15.91
CA VAL A 37 -9.13 -4.35 -14.49
C VAL A 37 -9.98 -3.13 -14.20
N GLN A 38 -10.38 -2.37 -15.23
CA GLN A 38 -11.30 -1.26 -15.01
C GLN A 38 -12.73 -1.72 -15.30
N GLY A 39 -13.68 -1.19 -14.55
CA GLY A 39 -15.08 -1.52 -14.75
C GLY A 39 -15.51 -2.85 -14.15
N VAL A 40 -14.66 -3.48 -13.33
CA VAL A 40 -14.96 -4.79 -12.72
C VAL A 40 -14.93 -4.73 -11.21
N GLY A 41 -14.90 -3.52 -10.62
CA GLY A 41 -14.84 -3.39 -9.18
C GLY A 41 -13.45 -3.60 -8.61
N PHE A 42 -12.43 -3.51 -9.44
CA PHE A 42 -11.06 -3.81 -9.03
C PHE A 42 -10.58 -2.86 -7.95
N ARG A 43 -10.81 -1.53 -8.14
CA ARG A 43 -10.36 -0.54 -7.14
C ARG A 43 -11.02 -0.76 -5.79
N ALA A 44 -12.31 -1.08 -5.78
CA ALA A 44 -13.03 -1.33 -4.53
C ALA A 44 -12.48 -2.58 -3.84
N SER A 45 -12.16 -3.61 -4.61
CA SER A 45 -11.58 -4.83 -4.04
C SER A 45 -10.19 -4.57 -3.48
N VAL A 46 -9.38 -3.78 -4.16
CA VAL A 46 -8.06 -3.39 -3.65
C VAL A 46 -8.21 -2.64 -2.33
N ARG A 47 -9.16 -1.70 -2.29
CA ARG A 47 -9.41 -0.94 -1.07
C ARG A 47 -9.78 -1.87 0.08
N GLY A 48 -10.66 -2.84 -0.18
CA GLY A 48 -11.04 -3.79 0.85
C GLY A 48 -9.85 -4.57 1.41
N GLN A 49 -8.99 -5.03 0.53
CA GLN A 49 -7.79 -5.76 0.97
C GLN A 49 -6.84 -4.84 1.73
N ALA A 50 -6.62 -3.63 1.23
CA ALA A 50 -5.72 -2.69 1.88
C ALA A 50 -6.22 -2.33 3.28
N LEU A 51 -7.52 -2.08 3.42
CA LEU A 51 -8.09 -1.77 4.73
C LEU A 51 -7.96 -2.94 5.69
N ARG A 52 -8.19 -4.16 5.22
CA ARG A 52 -8.03 -5.34 6.05
C ARG A 52 -6.59 -5.49 6.54
N LEU A 53 -5.64 -5.08 5.71
CA LEU A 53 -4.22 -5.16 6.05
C LEU A 53 -3.71 -3.93 6.81
N GLY A 54 -4.57 -2.94 7.02
CA GLY A 54 -4.16 -1.74 7.73
C GLY A 54 -3.27 -0.80 6.92
N LEU A 55 -3.35 -0.88 5.61
CA LEU A 55 -2.52 -0.06 4.73
C LEU A 55 -3.21 1.25 4.38
N ALA A 56 -2.40 2.28 4.15
CA ALA A 56 -2.87 3.57 3.66
C ALA A 56 -2.48 3.70 2.19
N GLY A 57 -3.17 4.57 1.46
CA GLY A 57 -2.84 4.82 0.06
C GLY A 57 -4.06 5.00 -0.81
N TRP A 58 -3.99 4.54 -2.03
CA TRP A 58 -5.09 4.68 -2.97
C TRP A 58 -4.98 3.70 -4.13
N ALA A 59 -6.11 3.52 -4.81
CA ALA A 59 -6.18 2.84 -6.10
C ALA A 59 -6.86 3.78 -7.09
N ALA A 60 -6.27 3.94 -8.26
CA ALA A 60 -6.74 4.91 -9.26
C ALA A 60 -6.73 4.30 -10.65
N ASN A 61 -7.80 4.56 -11.41
CA ASN A 61 -7.79 4.21 -12.83
C ASN A 61 -6.88 5.17 -13.57
N LEU A 62 -6.08 4.64 -14.47
CA LEU A 62 -5.22 5.43 -15.33
C LEU A 62 -5.80 5.49 -16.73
N PRO A 63 -5.45 6.52 -17.51
CA PRO A 63 -6.03 6.69 -18.86
C PRO A 63 -5.75 5.55 -19.81
N ASP A 64 -4.70 4.78 -19.58
CA ASP A 64 -4.33 3.68 -20.48
C ASP A 64 -5.08 2.38 -20.16
N GLY A 65 -6.01 2.40 -19.22
CA GLY A 65 -6.77 1.21 -18.84
C GLY A 65 -6.19 0.45 -17.66
N SER A 66 -5.03 0.82 -17.19
CA SER A 66 -4.43 0.16 -16.03
C SER A 66 -4.97 0.78 -14.74
N VAL A 67 -4.64 0.15 -13.61
CA VAL A 67 -4.96 0.66 -12.29
C VAL A 67 -3.66 0.87 -11.53
N GLU A 68 -3.49 2.06 -10.98
CA GLU A 68 -2.38 2.36 -10.10
C GLU A 68 -2.79 2.01 -8.67
N VAL A 69 -1.92 1.30 -7.97
CA VAL A 69 -2.12 0.98 -6.56
C VAL A 69 -0.90 1.47 -5.80
N VAL A 70 -1.15 2.36 -4.85
CA VAL A 70 -0.09 2.84 -3.96
C VAL A 70 -0.49 2.48 -2.55
N ALA A 71 0.38 1.77 -1.85
CA ALA A 71 0.10 1.31 -0.50
C ALA A 71 1.29 1.60 0.40
N GLU A 72 1.00 2.09 1.59
CA GLU A 72 2.03 2.40 2.58
C GLU A 72 1.70 1.70 3.88
N GLY A 73 2.71 1.12 4.48
CA GLY A 73 2.59 0.43 5.75
C GLY A 73 3.74 -0.54 5.94
N PRO A 74 3.63 -1.44 6.92
CA PRO A 74 4.68 -2.42 7.15
C PRO A 74 4.89 -3.29 5.93
N ARG A 75 6.15 -3.62 5.65
CA ARG A 75 6.49 -4.38 4.46
C ARG A 75 5.75 -5.72 4.36
N PRO A 76 5.59 -6.50 5.44
CA PRO A 76 4.86 -7.76 5.30
C PRO A 76 3.43 -7.58 4.79
N GLN A 77 2.73 -6.55 5.26
CA GLN A 77 1.37 -6.30 4.81
C GLN A 77 1.35 -5.82 3.35
N CYS A 78 2.32 -4.98 2.97
CA CYS A 78 2.42 -4.57 1.57
C CYS A 78 2.71 -5.76 0.66
N ARG A 79 3.53 -6.69 1.12
CA ARG A 79 3.79 -7.92 0.37
C ARG A 79 2.53 -8.77 0.23
N GLU A 80 1.71 -8.82 1.26
CA GLU A 80 0.46 -9.55 1.17
C GLU A 80 -0.46 -8.95 0.13
N LEU A 81 -0.54 -7.62 0.08
CA LEU A 81 -1.34 -6.96 -0.94
C LEU A 81 -0.79 -7.26 -2.34
N LEU A 82 0.53 -7.20 -2.50
CA LEU A 82 1.14 -7.50 -3.79
C LEU A 82 0.85 -8.95 -4.21
N ALA A 83 0.95 -9.89 -3.29
CA ALA A 83 0.64 -11.29 -3.59
C ALA A 83 -0.82 -11.43 -4.03
N TRP A 84 -1.73 -10.70 -3.40
CA TRP A 84 -3.12 -10.73 -3.80
C TRP A 84 -3.32 -10.14 -5.20
N LEU A 85 -2.62 -9.04 -5.52
CA LEU A 85 -2.70 -8.45 -6.86
C LEU A 85 -2.22 -9.43 -7.93
N GLU A 86 -1.21 -10.23 -7.61
CA GLU A 86 -0.61 -11.16 -8.55
C GLU A 86 -1.27 -12.53 -8.53
N GLY A 87 -2.16 -12.78 -7.58
CA GLY A 87 -2.78 -14.07 -7.42
C GLY A 87 -4.10 -14.18 -8.17
N GLU A 88 -4.82 -15.25 -7.87
CA GLU A 88 -6.06 -15.56 -8.58
C GLU A 88 -7.28 -14.92 -7.95
N ASP A 89 -7.16 -14.35 -6.76
CA ASP A 89 -8.30 -13.79 -6.05
C ASP A 89 -8.64 -12.37 -6.48
N ALA A 90 -7.75 -11.71 -7.21
CA ALA A 90 -8.03 -10.37 -7.70
C ALA A 90 -9.07 -10.45 -8.80
N PRO A 91 -10.07 -9.54 -8.80
CA PRO A 91 -11.11 -9.59 -9.82
C PRO A 91 -10.58 -9.16 -11.17
N GLY A 92 -11.37 -9.44 -12.21
CA GLY A 92 -10.98 -9.12 -13.56
C GLY A 92 -9.92 -10.08 -14.07
N TRP A 93 -9.15 -9.62 -15.00
CA TRP A 93 -8.09 -10.41 -15.60
C TRP A 93 -6.81 -9.59 -15.54
N VAL A 94 -5.96 -9.91 -14.57
CA VAL A 94 -4.67 -9.24 -14.40
C VAL A 94 -3.66 -9.93 -15.30
N GLN A 95 -3.09 -9.16 -16.20
CA GLN A 95 -2.07 -9.69 -17.11
C GLN A 95 -0.67 -9.41 -16.59
N ARG A 96 -0.49 -8.28 -15.90
CA ARG A 96 0.84 -7.88 -15.46
C ARG A 96 0.71 -6.94 -14.27
N VAL A 97 1.60 -7.13 -13.30
CA VAL A 97 1.74 -6.21 -12.18
C VAL A 97 3.19 -5.75 -12.18
N ALA A 98 3.40 -4.48 -12.45
CA ALA A 98 4.72 -3.88 -12.38
C ALA A 98 4.80 -3.10 -11.08
N SER A 99 5.75 -3.44 -10.23
CA SER A 99 5.82 -2.86 -8.90
C SER A 99 7.21 -2.37 -8.58
N ARG A 100 7.26 -1.38 -7.69
CA ARG A 100 8.52 -0.95 -7.11
C ARG A 100 8.29 -0.59 -5.65
N TRP A 101 9.34 -0.72 -4.87
CA TRP A 101 9.35 -0.36 -3.47
C TRP A 101 10.01 1.00 -3.31
N ALA A 102 9.48 1.79 -2.38
CA ALA A 102 9.99 3.12 -2.12
C ALA A 102 9.80 3.42 -0.65
N GLU A 103 10.35 4.52 -0.21
CA GLU A 103 10.10 5.01 1.13
C GLU A 103 8.79 5.79 1.13
N PRO A 104 8.07 5.79 2.24
CA PRO A 104 6.87 6.63 2.31
C PRO A 104 7.23 8.08 2.04
N ALA A 105 6.47 8.71 1.18
CA ALA A 105 6.77 10.08 0.78
C ALA A 105 6.45 11.07 1.87
N GLU A 106 5.46 10.75 2.70
CA GLU A 106 4.97 11.65 3.74
C GLU A 106 4.48 10.84 4.90
N PRO A 107 4.25 11.47 6.04
CA PRO A 107 3.59 10.77 7.14
C PRO A 107 2.28 10.17 6.66
N ALA A 108 2.00 8.98 7.13
CA ALA A 108 0.82 8.28 6.71
C ALA A 108 -0.41 9.07 7.09
N GLY A 109 -1.28 9.32 6.15
CA GLY A 109 -2.52 10.02 6.41
C GLY A 109 -3.63 9.13 6.90
N GLY A 110 -3.43 7.83 6.84
CA GLY A 110 -4.45 6.87 7.18
C GLY A 110 -5.48 6.73 6.08
N GLY A 111 -6.15 5.61 6.07
CA GLY A 111 -7.18 5.35 5.10
C GLY A 111 -6.66 4.95 3.73
N PHE A 112 -7.55 4.37 2.97
CA PHE A 112 -7.23 3.93 1.62
C PHE A 112 -8.34 4.44 0.70
N GLY A 113 -7.97 5.21 -0.29
CA GLY A 113 -8.93 5.87 -1.18
C GLY A 113 -9.07 5.18 -2.52
N VAL A 114 -10.14 5.54 -3.21
CA VAL A 114 -10.38 5.11 -4.59
C VAL A 114 -10.46 6.39 -5.42
N ARG A 115 -9.72 6.44 -6.51
CA ARG A 115 -9.65 7.61 -7.36
C ARG A 115 -10.03 7.30 -8.79
#